data_d4acabe8b9515645ac1dba14b913ea57
#
_entry.id   d4acabe8b9515645ac1dba14b913ea57
#
_cell.length_a   1.000
_cell.length_b   1.000
_cell.length_c   1.000
_cell.angle_alpha   90.00
_cell.angle_beta   90.00
_cell.angle_gamma   90.00
#
_symmetry.space_group_name_H-M   'P 1'
#
loop_
_entity.id
_entity.type
_entity.pdbx_description
1 polymer ?
#
loop_
_entity_poly.entity_id
_entity_poly.type
_entity_poly.pdbx_seq_one_letter_code
_entity_poly.pdbx_strand_id
1 'polypeptide(L)'
;VRDFQWKTFTPMQLNMDGWGSNPKYPHILGEPAASINRWYLKMKSEFMPYTYTLAHEALDGKPMIRAMFLDYPNDYTLGTATRYQFLYGPYVLVAPVYQETKADDKGNDVRNGIYMPEGNWIDYFTGDLYQGGRVINNYEAPLWKLPFFIKQGAILPMAEAHNNVSQMDKKTRI
;
A
#
# COMPACT_ATOMS: atom_id res chain seq x y z
N VAL A 1 -6.72 -9.92 -7.12
CA VAL A 1 -6.74 -8.45 -6.99
C VAL A 1 -6.12 -8.03 -5.67
N ARG A 2 -6.69 -8.42 -4.51
CA ARG A 2 -6.21 -8.00 -3.17
C ARG A 2 -4.72 -8.25 -2.95
N ASP A 3 -4.24 -9.45 -3.31
CA ASP A 3 -2.81 -9.79 -3.23
C ASP A 3 -1.95 -8.88 -4.13
N PHE A 4 -2.42 -8.56 -5.31
CA PHE A 4 -1.71 -7.70 -6.24
C PHE A 4 -1.62 -6.24 -5.77
N GLN A 5 -2.67 -5.73 -5.12
CA GLN A 5 -2.76 -4.36 -4.65
C GLN A 5 -1.66 -4.01 -3.65
N TRP A 6 -1.50 -4.77 -2.56
CA TRP A 6 -0.52 -4.42 -1.54
C TRP A 6 0.92 -4.57 -2.01
N LYS A 7 1.18 -5.43 -3.00
CA LYS A 7 2.50 -5.59 -3.63
C LYS A 7 2.95 -4.34 -4.39
N THR A 8 2.05 -3.40 -4.66
CA THR A 8 2.40 -2.08 -5.19
C THR A 8 3.41 -1.36 -4.28
N PHE A 9 3.27 -1.54 -2.97
CA PHE A 9 4.13 -0.95 -1.93
C PHE A 9 5.18 -1.95 -1.42
N THR A 10 5.77 -2.70 -2.34
CA THR A 10 6.93 -3.55 -2.09
C THR A 10 7.99 -3.27 -3.13
N PRO A 11 9.28 -3.50 -2.85
CA PRO A 11 10.34 -3.31 -3.85
C PRO A 11 10.07 -4.10 -5.13
N MET A 12 9.54 -5.31 -4.99
CA MET A 12 9.27 -6.23 -6.08
C MET A 12 7.79 -6.63 -6.10
N GLN A 13 7.13 -6.46 -7.24
CA GLN A 13 5.74 -6.86 -7.45
C GLN A 13 5.72 -8.15 -8.28
N LEU A 14 5.67 -9.27 -7.60
CA LEU A 14 5.63 -10.57 -8.25
C LEU A 14 4.22 -11.13 -8.27
N ASN A 15 3.86 -11.71 -9.38
CA ASN A 15 2.64 -12.49 -9.54
C ASN A 15 3.06 -13.91 -9.90
N MET A 16 3.24 -14.75 -8.88
CA MET A 16 3.70 -16.12 -9.02
C MET A 16 2.57 -17.09 -8.74
N ASP A 17 2.48 -18.11 -9.56
CA ASP A 17 1.80 -19.35 -9.26
C ASP A 17 2.88 -20.42 -9.00
N GLY A 18 2.57 -21.43 -8.18
CA GLY A 18 3.47 -22.55 -7.96
C GLY A 18 3.73 -23.33 -9.25
N TRP A 19 4.08 -24.57 -9.16
CA TRP A 19 4.29 -25.49 -10.30
C TRP A 19 2.99 -25.77 -11.07
N GLY A 20 2.19 -24.75 -11.26
CA GLY A 20 0.92 -24.84 -11.93
C GLY A 20 0.98 -24.22 -13.31
N SER A 21 0.09 -24.66 -14.16
CA SER A 21 -0.03 -24.24 -15.54
C SER A 21 -0.90 -23.00 -15.76
N ASN A 22 -1.42 -22.39 -14.69
CA ASN A 22 -2.34 -21.27 -14.83
C ASN A 22 -1.58 -19.96 -14.98
N PRO A 23 -1.66 -19.28 -16.12
CA PRO A 23 -1.03 -17.97 -16.28
C PRO A 23 -1.60 -16.96 -15.27
N LYS A 24 -0.71 -16.26 -14.56
CA LYS A 24 -1.07 -15.24 -13.55
C LYS A 24 -0.78 -13.82 -14.03
N TYR A 25 -0.99 -13.56 -15.30
CA TYR A 25 -0.84 -12.20 -15.81
C TYR A 25 -1.90 -11.28 -15.22
N PRO A 26 -1.55 -10.04 -14.88
CA PRO A 26 -2.49 -9.10 -14.24
C PRO A 26 -3.79 -8.88 -15.01
N HIS A 27 -3.77 -9.05 -16.33
CA HIS A 27 -4.91 -8.82 -17.23
C HIS A 27 -5.79 -10.05 -17.48
N ILE A 28 -5.32 -11.26 -17.14
CA ILE A 28 -6.00 -12.50 -17.53
C ILE A 28 -7.28 -12.77 -16.73
N LEU A 29 -7.44 -12.09 -15.61
CA LEU A 29 -8.59 -12.27 -14.73
C LEU A 29 -9.89 -11.62 -15.26
N GLY A 30 -9.80 -10.92 -16.41
CA GLY A 30 -10.95 -10.18 -16.96
C GLY A 30 -11.31 -8.95 -16.13
N GLU A 31 -12.40 -8.28 -16.52
CA GLU A 31 -12.90 -7.12 -15.77
C GLU A 31 -13.73 -7.55 -14.54
N PRO A 32 -13.71 -6.76 -13.43
CA PRO A 32 -12.99 -5.51 -13.26
C PRO A 32 -11.51 -5.69 -12.79
N ALA A 33 -11.04 -6.91 -12.60
CA ALA A 33 -9.73 -7.19 -12.05
C ALA A 33 -8.59 -6.64 -12.93
N ALA A 34 -8.72 -6.75 -14.26
CA ALA A 34 -7.72 -6.26 -15.21
C ALA A 34 -7.52 -4.75 -15.10
N SER A 35 -8.60 -3.98 -15.05
CA SER A 35 -8.56 -2.51 -14.90
C SER A 35 -7.99 -2.10 -13.54
N ILE A 36 -8.37 -2.77 -12.47
CA ILE A 36 -7.84 -2.50 -11.12
C ILE A 36 -6.33 -2.80 -11.09
N ASN A 37 -5.90 -3.94 -11.57
CA ASN A 37 -4.49 -4.31 -11.59
C ASN A 37 -3.65 -3.34 -12.45
N ARG A 38 -4.16 -2.91 -13.60
CA ARG A 38 -3.53 -1.90 -14.45
C ARG A 38 -3.32 -0.58 -13.71
N TRP A 39 -4.32 -0.15 -12.94
CA TRP A 39 -4.23 1.06 -12.15
C TRP A 39 -3.14 0.97 -11.08
N TYR A 40 -3.06 -0.16 -10.36
CA TYR A 40 -2.02 -0.36 -9.35
C TYR A 40 -0.61 -0.48 -9.96
N LEU A 41 -0.47 -1.03 -11.17
CA LEU A 41 0.81 -1.01 -11.90
C LEU A 41 1.24 0.43 -12.24
N LYS A 42 0.30 1.26 -12.69
CA LYS A 42 0.59 2.68 -12.94
C LYS A 42 1.00 3.38 -11.64
N MET A 43 0.25 3.19 -10.57
CA MET A 43 0.58 3.73 -9.25
C MET A 43 1.99 3.30 -8.80
N LYS A 44 2.35 2.03 -8.97
CA LYS A 44 3.71 1.57 -8.67
C LYS A 44 4.77 2.33 -9.46
N SER A 45 4.53 2.56 -10.75
CA SER A 45 5.43 3.36 -11.58
C SER A 45 5.51 4.81 -11.09
N GLU A 46 4.39 5.41 -10.71
CA GLU A 46 4.33 6.78 -10.16
C GLU A 46 5.12 6.92 -8.86
N PHE A 47 5.09 5.91 -8.00
CA PHE A 47 5.86 5.87 -6.75
C PHE A 47 7.34 5.49 -6.93
N MET A 48 7.82 5.29 -8.16
CA MET A 48 9.20 4.85 -8.40
C MET A 48 10.25 5.79 -7.81
N PRO A 49 10.14 7.12 -7.88
CA PRO A 49 11.11 8.02 -7.25
C PRO A 49 11.17 7.84 -5.73
N TYR A 50 10.01 7.68 -5.08
CA TYR A 50 9.97 7.37 -3.64
C TYR A 50 10.59 6.02 -3.33
N THR A 51 10.25 4.98 -4.12
CA THR A 51 10.86 3.65 -4.00
C THR A 51 12.39 3.70 -4.11
N TYR A 52 12.89 4.48 -5.05
CA TYR A 52 14.33 4.67 -5.26
C TYR A 52 14.99 5.36 -4.07
N THR A 53 14.36 6.37 -3.48
CA THR A 53 14.81 7.01 -2.25
C THR A 53 14.91 5.99 -1.11
N LEU A 54 13.88 5.17 -0.91
CA LEU A 54 13.89 4.12 0.12
C LEU A 54 14.98 3.07 -0.13
N ALA A 55 15.27 2.75 -1.40
CA ALA A 55 16.36 1.84 -1.73
C ALA A 55 17.73 2.40 -1.34
N HIS A 56 17.94 3.71 -1.48
CA HIS A 56 19.13 4.37 -0.98
C HIS A 56 19.21 4.34 0.55
N GLU A 57 18.12 4.63 1.24
CA GLU A 57 18.07 4.54 2.71
C GLU A 57 18.33 3.12 3.22
N ALA A 58 17.99 2.10 2.41
CA ALA A 58 18.25 0.71 2.77
C ALA A 58 19.75 0.37 2.84
N LEU A 59 20.61 1.10 2.13
CA LEU A 59 22.07 0.97 2.24
C LEU A 59 22.56 1.37 3.62
N ASP A 60 21.84 2.24 4.31
CA ASP A 60 22.11 2.67 5.69
C ASP A 60 21.37 1.82 6.73
N GLY A 61 20.86 0.66 6.33
CA GLY A 61 20.19 -0.29 7.21
C GLY A 61 18.72 0.05 7.53
N LYS A 62 18.08 0.99 6.81
CA LYS A 62 16.67 1.33 7.00
C LYS A 62 15.79 0.49 6.07
N PRO A 63 14.99 -0.46 6.56
CA PRO A 63 14.18 -1.30 5.70
C PRO A 63 13.18 -0.48 4.87
N MET A 64 12.99 -0.86 3.61
CA MET A 64 11.98 -0.25 2.75
C MET A 64 10.56 -0.60 3.21
N ILE A 65 10.35 -1.86 3.62
CA ILE A 65 9.10 -2.34 4.24
C ILE A 65 9.38 -2.51 5.72
N ARG A 66 8.55 -1.90 6.55
CA ARG A 66 8.75 -1.87 8.00
C ARG A 66 7.55 -2.45 8.72
N ALA A 67 7.79 -3.42 9.58
CA ALA A 67 6.79 -3.80 10.56
C ALA A 67 6.50 -2.59 11.47
N MET A 68 5.26 -2.46 11.93
CA MET A 68 4.82 -1.29 12.70
C MET A 68 5.69 -1.01 13.92
N PHE A 69 6.18 -2.06 14.60
CA PHE A 69 7.00 -1.91 15.80
C PHE A 69 8.38 -1.31 15.56
N LEU A 70 8.88 -1.29 14.32
CA LEU A 70 10.20 -0.72 14.02
C LEU A 70 10.22 0.80 14.20
N ASP A 71 9.16 1.47 13.75
CA ASP A 71 9.08 2.93 13.83
C ASP A 71 8.18 3.41 14.98
N TYR A 72 7.27 2.54 15.46
CA TYR A 72 6.28 2.85 16.50
C TYR A 72 6.21 1.72 17.55
N PRO A 73 7.30 1.47 18.31
CA PRO A 73 7.32 0.38 19.29
C PRO A 73 6.39 0.67 20.47
N ASN A 74 5.39 -0.16 20.67
CA ASN A 74 4.51 -0.17 21.83
C ASN A 74 3.86 -1.55 21.98
N ASP A 75 3.15 -1.80 23.08
CA ASP A 75 2.55 -3.10 23.38
C ASP A 75 1.61 -3.60 22.26
N TYR A 76 0.91 -2.69 21.60
CA TYR A 76 0.01 -3.04 20.50
C TYR A 76 0.77 -3.49 19.25
N THR A 77 1.84 -2.79 18.88
CA THR A 77 2.62 -3.06 17.67
C THR A 77 3.60 -4.22 17.84
N LEU A 78 4.06 -4.49 19.06
CA LEU A 78 4.90 -5.65 19.38
C LEU A 78 4.10 -6.96 19.39
N GLY A 79 2.78 -6.87 19.53
CA GLY A 79 1.88 -8.02 19.45
C GLY A 79 1.52 -8.40 18.01
N THR A 80 0.50 -9.25 17.88
CA THR A 80 0.01 -9.75 16.58
C THR A 80 -1.02 -8.83 15.92
N ALA A 81 -1.48 -7.78 16.59
CA ALA A 81 -2.59 -6.94 16.14
C ALA A 81 -2.28 -6.19 14.83
N THR A 82 -1.02 -5.83 14.60
CA THR A 82 -0.59 -5.09 13.40
C THR A 82 0.09 -5.97 12.35
N ARG A 83 0.07 -7.30 12.49
CA ARG A 83 0.78 -8.22 11.58
C ARG A 83 0.35 -8.14 10.11
N TYR A 84 -0.83 -7.60 9.82
CA TYR A 84 -1.38 -7.45 8.47
C TYR A 84 -1.44 -5.99 8.02
N GLN A 85 -0.55 -5.17 8.53
CA GLN A 85 -0.28 -3.83 8.06
C GLN A 85 1.21 -3.53 8.19
N PHE A 86 1.70 -2.61 7.38
CA PHE A 86 3.11 -2.26 7.37
C PHE A 86 3.32 -0.83 6.92
N LEU A 87 4.51 -0.32 7.15
CA LEU A 87 4.95 0.94 6.57
C LEU A 87 5.81 0.68 5.34
N TYR A 88 5.56 1.44 4.28
CA TYR A 88 6.45 1.54 3.13
C TYR A 88 7.26 2.84 3.25
N GLY A 89 8.50 2.71 3.72
CA GLY A 89 9.26 3.82 4.24
C GLY A 89 8.60 4.44 5.48
N PRO A 90 8.98 5.67 5.87
CA PRO A 90 8.46 6.31 7.09
C PRO A 90 7.08 6.97 6.90
N TYR A 91 6.58 7.08 5.65
CA TYR A 91 5.48 7.98 5.34
C TYR A 91 4.23 7.32 4.79
N VAL A 92 4.28 6.06 4.40
CA VAL A 92 3.13 5.37 3.79
C VAL A 92 2.73 4.17 4.65
N LEU A 93 1.57 4.26 5.28
CA LEU A 93 0.94 3.16 6.02
C LEU A 93 0.05 2.36 5.09
N VAL A 94 0.28 1.06 4.97
CA VAL A 94 -0.47 0.14 4.11
C VAL A 94 -1.19 -0.90 4.97
N ALA A 95 -2.50 -0.99 4.81
CA ALA A 95 -3.35 -1.89 5.60
C ALA A 95 -4.22 -2.79 4.70
N PRO A 96 -3.65 -3.81 4.07
CA PRO A 96 -4.36 -4.66 3.11
C PRO A 96 -5.61 -5.32 3.69
N VAL A 97 -6.61 -5.56 2.84
CA VAL A 97 -7.67 -6.54 3.11
C VAL A 97 -7.05 -7.92 2.87
N TYR A 98 -6.79 -8.65 3.95
CA TYR A 98 -5.99 -9.89 3.95
C TYR A 98 -6.81 -11.16 4.16
N GLN A 99 -8.09 -11.01 4.44
CA GLN A 99 -9.03 -12.12 4.67
C GLN A 99 -10.38 -11.77 4.09
N GLU A 100 -11.22 -12.78 3.97
CA GLU A 100 -12.62 -12.57 3.64
C GLU A 100 -13.30 -11.70 4.72
N THR A 101 -14.01 -10.69 4.28
CA THR A 101 -14.66 -9.72 5.16
C THR A 101 -16.17 -9.76 4.96
N LYS A 102 -16.93 -9.39 6.00
CA LYS A 102 -18.36 -9.14 5.83
C LYS A 102 -18.52 -7.84 5.06
N ALA A 103 -19.28 -7.91 3.97
CA ALA A 103 -19.66 -6.70 3.25
C ALA A 103 -20.46 -5.76 4.17
N ASP A 104 -20.29 -4.45 3.95
CA ASP A 104 -21.15 -3.43 4.53
C ASP A 104 -22.55 -3.46 3.88
N ASP A 105 -23.45 -2.56 4.33
CA ASP A 105 -24.82 -2.45 3.79
C ASP A 105 -24.85 -2.10 2.28
N LYS A 106 -23.74 -1.63 1.71
CA LYS A 106 -23.57 -1.31 0.30
C LYS A 106 -22.94 -2.46 -0.50
N GLY A 107 -22.60 -3.57 0.15
CA GLY A 107 -21.93 -4.71 -0.47
C GLY A 107 -20.43 -4.54 -0.66
N ASN A 108 -19.80 -3.55 -0.01
CA ASN A 108 -18.35 -3.38 -0.04
C ASN A 108 -17.66 -4.15 1.08
N ASP A 109 -16.47 -4.65 0.82
CA ASP A 109 -15.61 -5.16 1.88
C ASP A 109 -15.29 -4.06 2.89
N VAL A 110 -15.13 -4.44 4.15
CA VAL A 110 -14.66 -3.55 5.21
C VAL A 110 -13.34 -4.04 5.78
N ARG A 111 -12.43 -3.13 6.08
CA ARG A 111 -11.18 -3.42 6.78
C ARG A 111 -11.29 -2.96 8.23
N ASN A 112 -11.20 -3.90 9.15
CA ASN A 112 -11.20 -3.66 10.59
C ASN A 112 -9.78 -3.75 11.17
N GLY A 113 -9.55 -3.13 12.32
CA GLY A 113 -8.31 -3.22 13.06
C GLY A 113 -7.14 -2.54 12.35
N ILE A 114 -7.34 -1.40 11.73
CA ILE A 114 -6.24 -0.57 11.19
C ILE A 114 -5.70 0.26 12.36
N TYR A 115 -4.51 -0.04 12.81
CA TYR A 115 -3.83 0.79 13.81
C TYR A 115 -3.19 2.00 13.12
N MET A 116 -3.63 3.19 13.52
CA MET A 116 -3.05 4.46 13.11
C MET A 116 -2.00 4.86 14.15
N PRO A 117 -0.71 4.86 13.81
CA PRO A 117 0.34 5.31 14.74
C PRO A 117 0.19 6.77 15.13
N GLU A 118 0.90 7.19 16.17
CA GLU A 118 0.91 8.59 16.59
C GLU A 118 1.22 9.57 15.43
N GLY A 119 0.61 10.75 15.49
CA GLY A 119 0.60 11.74 14.44
C GLY A 119 -0.70 11.75 13.66
N ASN A 120 -0.73 12.43 12.54
CA ASN A 120 -1.89 12.51 11.66
C ASN A 120 -1.61 11.80 10.34
N TRP A 121 -2.64 11.14 9.81
CA TRP A 121 -2.56 10.36 8.59
C TRP A 121 -3.68 10.77 7.64
N ILE A 122 -3.37 10.85 6.36
CA ILE A 122 -4.31 11.28 5.31
C ILE A 122 -4.62 10.06 4.45
N ASP A 123 -5.90 9.72 4.32
CA ASP A 123 -6.35 8.71 3.36
C ASP A 123 -5.97 9.16 1.95
N TYR A 124 -5.22 8.35 1.23
CA TYR A 124 -4.75 8.71 -0.10
C TYR A 124 -5.88 8.95 -1.11
N PHE A 125 -7.01 8.24 -0.96
CA PHE A 125 -8.09 8.29 -1.93
C PHE A 125 -9.13 9.36 -1.63
N THR A 126 -9.39 9.62 -0.36
CA THR A 126 -10.46 10.57 0.04
C THR A 126 -9.90 11.91 0.51
N GLY A 127 -8.64 11.95 0.91
CA GLY A 127 -8.05 13.13 1.55
C GLY A 127 -8.47 13.31 3.01
N ASP A 128 -9.24 12.38 3.57
CA ASP A 128 -9.69 12.45 4.95
C ASP A 128 -8.53 12.36 5.93
N LEU A 129 -8.57 13.21 6.95
CA LEU A 129 -7.58 13.25 8.01
C LEU A 129 -7.96 12.30 9.16
N TYR A 130 -7.06 11.40 9.48
CA TYR A 130 -7.16 10.49 10.60
C TYR A 130 -6.13 10.84 11.68
N GLN A 131 -6.62 11.17 12.86
CA GLN A 131 -5.74 11.31 14.04
C GLN A 131 -5.21 9.94 14.45
N GLY A 132 -3.92 9.84 14.72
CA GLY A 132 -3.26 8.62 15.17
C GLY A 132 -3.47 8.30 16.65
N GLY A 133 -2.77 7.28 17.13
CA GLY A 133 -2.90 6.75 18.49
C GLY A 133 -4.18 5.93 18.70
N ARG A 134 -4.80 5.42 17.63
CA ARG A 134 -6.08 4.67 17.70
C ARG A 134 -6.19 3.58 16.65
N VAL A 135 -7.18 2.73 16.83
CA VAL A 135 -7.57 1.69 15.85
C VAL A 135 -8.82 2.15 15.10
N ILE A 136 -8.79 1.98 13.78
CA ILE A 136 -9.94 2.23 12.90
C ILE A 136 -10.61 0.91 12.57
N ASN A 137 -11.94 0.90 12.67
CA ASN A 137 -12.79 -0.20 12.24
C ASN A 137 -13.81 0.29 11.21
N ASN A 138 -14.42 -0.65 10.51
CA ASN A 138 -15.44 -0.40 9.47
C ASN A 138 -14.94 0.54 8.36
N TYR A 139 -13.63 0.49 8.05
CA TYR A 139 -13.10 1.23 6.93
C TYR A 139 -13.57 0.60 5.62
N GLU A 140 -14.33 1.36 4.84
CA GLU A 140 -14.89 0.92 3.56
C GLU A 140 -13.78 0.67 2.54
N ALA A 141 -13.70 -0.57 2.06
CA ALA A 141 -12.66 -1.01 1.14
C ALA A 141 -13.26 -1.80 -0.03
N PRO A 142 -13.96 -1.15 -0.97
CA PRO A 142 -14.44 -1.81 -2.19
C PRO A 142 -13.28 -2.49 -2.92
N LEU A 143 -13.55 -3.45 -3.79
CA LEU A 143 -12.53 -4.31 -4.40
C LEU A 143 -11.34 -3.54 -5.00
N TRP A 144 -11.58 -2.36 -5.55
CA TRP A 144 -10.54 -1.51 -6.14
C TRP A 144 -9.65 -0.77 -5.12
N LYS A 145 -10.14 -0.58 -3.87
CA LYS A 145 -9.50 0.28 -2.88
C LYS A 145 -8.60 -0.54 -1.93
N LEU A 146 -7.30 -0.28 -1.98
CA LEU A 146 -6.35 -0.71 -0.96
C LEU A 146 -6.30 0.35 0.13
N PRO A 147 -6.66 0.06 1.38
CA PRO A 147 -6.47 1.02 2.46
C PRO A 147 -4.99 1.38 2.61
N PHE A 148 -4.62 2.63 2.29
CA PHE A 148 -3.32 3.18 2.63
C PHE A 148 -3.39 4.67 2.90
N PHE A 149 -2.49 5.13 3.74
CA PHE A 149 -2.51 6.46 4.31
C PHE A 149 -1.13 7.08 4.23
N ILE A 150 -1.11 8.39 4.01
CA ILE A 150 0.12 9.18 3.97
C ILE A 150 0.25 9.97 5.26
N LYS A 151 1.43 9.95 5.88
CA LYS A 151 1.69 10.75 7.07
C LYS A 151 1.57 12.23 6.74
N GLN A 152 0.82 12.98 7.53
CA GLN A 152 0.67 14.42 7.33
C GLN A 152 2.03 15.11 7.37
N GLY A 153 2.27 16.00 6.42
CA GLY A 153 3.54 16.72 6.27
C GLY A 153 4.63 15.95 5.52
N ALA A 154 4.34 14.73 5.06
CA ALA A 154 5.27 13.98 4.24
C ALA A 154 5.41 14.60 2.84
N ILE A 155 6.62 14.52 2.30
CA ILE A 155 6.91 14.84 0.90
C ILE A 155 7.20 13.52 0.20
N LEU A 156 6.36 13.17 -0.78
CA LEU A 156 6.52 11.96 -1.57
C LEU A 156 6.93 12.34 -3.00
N PRO A 157 8.18 12.10 -3.40
CA PRO A 157 8.57 12.30 -4.79
C PRO A 157 7.85 11.27 -5.68
N MET A 158 7.13 11.76 -6.67
CA MET A 158 6.38 10.94 -7.62
C MET A 158 6.70 11.38 -9.05
N ALA A 159 6.46 10.50 -10.00
CA ALA A 159 6.63 10.79 -11.43
C ALA A 159 5.38 10.38 -12.21
N GLU A 160 5.32 10.69 -13.50
CA GLU A 160 4.31 10.11 -14.37
C GLU A 160 4.59 8.62 -14.61
N ALA A 161 3.52 7.82 -14.70
CA ALA A 161 3.66 6.40 -14.97
C ALA A 161 4.28 6.16 -16.35
N HIS A 162 5.35 5.37 -16.41
CA HIS A 162 6.03 5.04 -17.64
C HIS A 162 6.46 3.57 -17.68
N ASN A 163 6.46 2.97 -18.87
CA ASN A 163 6.87 1.57 -19.03
C ASN A 163 8.40 1.39 -18.98
N ASN A 164 9.15 2.46 -19.17
CA ASN A 164 10.60 2.45 -19.14
C ASN A 164 11.11 3.56 -18.22
N VAL A 165 11.69 3.19 -17.09
CA VAL A 165 12.17 4.12 -16.06
C VAL A 165 13.20 5.11 -16.62
N SER A 166 14.03 4.70 -17.58
CA SER A 166 15.04 5.59 -18.20
C SER A 166 14.44 6.72 -19.06
N GLN A 167 13.16 6.57 -19.41
CA GLN A 167 12.41 7.55 -20.22
C GLN A 167 11.38 8.32 -19.38
N MET A 168 11.31 8.08 -18.07
CA MET A 168 10.44 8.85 -17.19
C MET A 168 10.84 10.32 -17.26
N ASP A 169 9.85 11.19 -17.39
CA ASP A 169 10.09 12.63 -17.27
C ASP A 169 10.68 12.92 -15.89
N LYS A 170 11.79 13.66 -15.87
CA LYS A 170 12.46 14.08 -14.64
C LYS A 170 11.67 15.11 -13.84
N LYS A 171 10.51 15.54 -14.32
CA LYS A 171 9.58 16.37 -13.58
C LYS A 171 8.94 15.55 -12.47
N THR A 172 9.58 15.54 -11.32
CA THR A 172 9.04 14.95 -10.11
C THR A 172 7.82 15.75 -9.65
N ARG A 173 6.70 15.09 -9.42
CA ARG A 173 5.56 15.68 -8.70
C ARG A 173 5.83 15.57 -7.21
N ILE A 174 5.64 16.64 -6.49
CA ILE A 174 5.77 16.71 -5.02
C ILE A 174 4.37 16.83 -4.43
#